data_4290fe1d6f639127d74bbaafc8587d9e
#
_entry.id   4290fe1d6f639127d74bbaafc8587d9e
#
_cell.length_a   1.000
_cell.length_b   1.000
_cell.length_c   1.000
_cell.angle_alpha   90.00
_cell.angle_beta   90.00
_cell.angle_gamma   90.00
#
_symmetry.space_group_name_H-M   'P 1'
#
loop_
_entity.id
_entity.type
_entity.pdbx_description
1 polymer ?
#
loop_
_entity_poly.entity_id
_entity_poly.type
_entity_poly.pdbx_seq_one_letter_code
_entity_poly.pdbx_strand_id
1 'polypeptide(L)'
;MSPARERWYRTVFWVAAVYDVVLGIAFLFFATPIFEWIGIEDTLPEYSSYISLIAAFLFVIGVAYVLIAIGDLQRNRDLITIGILYKVAYFSVALWYLIDGVYPHILFFYVFGLADLAFAVAMIECRLHLRSQERAWMDGQLGALST
;
A
#
# COMPACT_ATOMS: atom_id res chain seq x y z
N MET A 1 -5.09 -6.31 21.67
CA MET A 1 -4.86 -4.94 21.11
C MET A 1 -5.82 -3.95 21.74
N SER A 2 -5.40 -2.70 22.05
CA SER A 2 -6.36 -1.70 22.57
C SER A 2 -7.32 -1.25 21.44
N PRO A 3 -8.59 -0.94 21.79
CA PRO A 3 -9.58 -0.52 20.79
C PRO A 3 -9.16 0.74 19.99
N ALA A 4 -8.40 1.63 20.61
CA ALA A 4 -7.89 2.84 19.96
C ALA A 4 -6.84 2.50 18.87
N ARG A 5 -5.93 1.57 19.17
CA ARG A 5 -4.90 1.12 18.25
C ARG A 5 -5.48 0.32 17.08
N GLU A 6 -6.47 -0.52 17.34
CA GLU A 6 -7.19 -1.23 16.28
C GLU A 6 -7.88 -0.26 15.32
N ARG A 7 -8.58 0.75 15.84
CA ARG A 7 -9.20 1.80 15.02
C ARG A 7 -8.17 2.55 14.18
N TRP A 8 -7.02 2.89 14.77
CA TRP A 8 -5.93 3.54 14.04
C TRP A 8 -5.47 2.71 12.84
N TYR A 9 -5.16 1.42 13.03
CA TYR A 9 -4.73 0.57 11.91
C TYR A 9 -5.82 0.41 10.85
N ARG A 10 -7.08 0.22 11.25
CA ARG A 10 -8.20 0.18 10.30
C ARG A 10 -8.31 1.47 9.49
N THR A 11 -8.12 2.63 10.12
CA THR A 11 -8.10 3.93 9.43
C THR A 11 -6.95 4.00 8.42
N VAL A 12 -5.74 3.55 8.77
CA VAL A 12 -4.61 3.50 7.83
C VAL A 12 -4.96 2.67 6.60
N PHE A 13 -5.56 1.49 6.78
CA PHE A 13 -5.97 0.63 5.64
C PHE A 13 -7.10 1.26 4.83
N TRP A 14 -8.06 1.94 5.45
CA TRP A 14 -9.10 2.66 4.72
C TRP A 14 -8.53 3.80 3.87
N VAL A 15 -7.62 4.59 4.42
CA VAL A 15 -6.98 5.68 3.67
C VAL A 15 -6.15 5.14 2.52
N ALA A 16 -5.36 4.08 2.75
CA ALA A 16 -4.60 3.41 1.70
C ALA A 16 -5.52 2.81 0.62
N ALA A 17 -6.65 2.22 1.02
CA ALA A 17 -7.63 1.66 0.09
C ALA A 17 -8.23 2.73 -0.82
N VAL A 18 -8.71 3.84 -0.25
CA VAL A 18 -9.26 4.96 -1.02
C VAL A 18 -8.21 5.54 -1.96
N TYR A 19 -6.99 5.73 -1.47
CA TYR A 19 -5.87 6.23 -2.26
C TYR A 19 -5.60 5.34 -3.47
N ASP A 20 -5.41 4.02 -3.29
CA ASP A 20 -5.06 3.10 -4.37
C ASP A 20 -6.24 2.84 -5.32
N VAL A 21 -7.48 2.77 -4.81
CA VAL A 21 -8.69 2.61 -5.65
C VAL A 21 -8.89 3.84 -6.53
N VAL A 22 -8.78 5.04 -5.96
CA VAL A 22 -8.95 6.29 -6.72
C VAL A 22 -7.87 6.43 -7.79
N LEU A 23 -6.60 6.19 -7.44
CA LEU A 23 -5.50 6.21 -8.42
C LEU A 23 -5.66 5.11 -9.46
N GLY A 24 -6.04 3.89 -9.05
CA GLY A 24 -6.31 2.79 -9.95
C GLY A 24 -7.37 3.14 -10.98
N ILE A 25 -8.52 3.68 -10.58
CA ILE A 25 -9.59 4.12 -11.48
C ILE A 25 -9.10 5.28 -12.36
N ALA A 26 -8.42 6.26 -11.77
CA ALA A 26 -7.93 7.43 -12.49
C ALA A 26 -6.99 7.04 -13.64
N PHE A 27 -5.97 6.22 -13.36
CA PHE A 27 -5.04 5.78 -14.39
C PHE A 27 -5.58 4.68 -15.32
N LEU A 28 -6.57 3.91 -14.89
CA LEU A 28 -7.21 2.91 -15.74
C LEU A 28 -8.00 3.57 -16.89
N PHE A 29 -8.72 4.66 -16.60
CA PHE A 29 -9.65 5.28 -17.55
C PHE A 29 -9.20 6.65 -18.05
N PHE A 30 -8.35 7.36 -17.29
CA PHE A 30 -8.03 8.76 -17.54
C PHE A 30 -6.51 9.04 -17.59
N ALA A 31 -5.68 8.02 -17.90
CA ALA A 31 -4.23 8.19 -17.96
C ALA A 31 -3.82 9.33 -18.90
N THR A 32 -4.26 9.30 -20.15
CA THR A 32 -3.91 10.32 -21.14
C THR A 32 -4.30 11.73 -20.70
N PRO A 33 -5.56 12.04 -20.35
CA PRO A 33 -5.91 13.38 -19.91
C PRO A 33 -5.20 13.82 -18.60
N ILE A 34 -4.83 12.88 -17.72
CA ILE A 34 -4.04 13.21 -16.53
C ILE A 34 -2.62 13.64 -16.93
N PHE A 35 -1.96 12.89 -17.81
CA PHE A 35 -0.62 13.21 -18.28
C PHE A 35 -0.57 14.53 -19.04
N GLU A 36 -1.57 14.81 -19.88
CA GLU A 36 -1.74 16.11 -20.53
C GLU A 36 -1.93 17.26 -19.53
N TRP A 37 -2.78 17.04 -18.50
CA TRP A 37 -3.05 18.07 -17.50
C TRP A 37 -1.82 18.43 -16.65
N ILE A 38 -0.94 17.47 -16.36
CA ILE A 38 0.32 17.72 -15.63
C ILE A 38 1.50 18.06 -16.53
N GLY A 39 1.30 18.10 -17.86
CA GLY A 39 2.29 18.55 -18.84
C GLY A 39 3.43 17.56 -19.08
N ILE A 40 3.12 16.26 -19.05
CA ILE A 40 4.09 15.17 -19.29
C ILE A 40 3.59 14.16 -20.34
N GLU A 41 2.72 14.59 -21.23
CA GLU A 41 2.17 13.76 -22.31
C GLU A 41 3.25 13.07 -23.16
N ASP A 42 4.39 13.73 -23.35
CA ASP A 42 5.54 13.18 -24.08
C ASP A 42 6.18 11.95 -23.39
N THR A 43 5.85 11.70 -22.11
CA THR A 43 6.35 10.55 -21.37
C THR A 43 5.39 9.35 -21.41
N LEU A 44 4.22 9.50 -22.06
CA LEU A 44 3.31 8.39 -22.27
C LEU A 44 3.97 7.32 -23.13
N PRO A 45 3.83 6.03 -22.75
CA PRO A 45 4.28 4.95 -23.60
C PRO A 45 3.48 4.92 -24.90
N GLU A 46 4.09 4.49 -26.00
CA GLU A 46 3.45 4.34 -27.31
C GLU A 46 2.11 3.59 -27.22
N TYR A 47 2.05 2.59 -26.33
CA TYR A 47 0.83 1.85 -25.99
C TYR A 47 0.37 2.22 -24.59
N SER A 48 -0.55 3.16 -24.46
CA SER A 48 -1.12 3.60 -23.17
C SER A 48 -1.78 2.46 -22.37
N SER A 49 -2.11 1.34 -23.02
CA SER A 49 -2.61 0.12 -22.38
C SER A 49 -1.66 -0.43 -21.29
N TYR A 50 -0.36 -0.17 -21.35
CA TYR A 50 0.56 -0.56 -20.28
C TYR A 50 0.24 0.16 -18.96
N ILE A 51 -0.15 1.43 -19.02
CA ILE A 51 -0.57 2.19 -17.83
C ILE A 51 -1.86 1.61 -17.28
N SER A 52 -2.83 1.30 -18.15
CA SER A 52 -4.08 0.68 -17.73
C SER A 52 -3.89 -0.69 -17.08
N LEU A 53 -2.96 -1.52 -17.59
CA LEU A 53 -2.62 -2.81 -16.97
C LEU A 53 -2.04 -2.62 -15.55
N ILE A 54 -1.11 -1.68 -15.37
CA ILE A 54 -0.54 -1.36 -14.06
C ILE A 54 -1.62 -0.81 -13.13
N ALA A 55 -2.49 0.07 -13.62
CA ALA A 55 -3.59 0.64 -12.87
C ALA A 55 -4.61 -0.40 -12.40
N ALA A 56 -4.84 -1.46 -13.19
CA ALA A 56 -5.69 -2.58 -12.78
C ALA A 56 -5.11 -3.32 -11.57
N PHE A 57 -3.80 -3.53 -11.49
CA PHE A 57 -3.16 -4.11 -10.30
C PHE A 57 -3.24 -3.17 -9.10
N LEU A 58 -3.07 -1.87 -9.30
CA LEU A 58 -3.23 -0.87 -8.25
C LEU A 58 -4.64 -0.89 -7.67
N PHE A 59 -5.66 -0.96 -8.53
CA PHE A 59 -7.06 -1.11 -8.11
C PHE A 59 -7.28 -2.37 -7.26
N VAL A 60 -6.74 -3.52 -7.69
CA VAL A 60 -6.86 -4.80 -6.95
C VAL A 60 -6.21 -4.71 -5.57
N ILE A 61 -5.04 -4.08 -5.45
CA ILE A 61 -4.38 -3.85 -4.15
C ILE A 61 -5.23 -2.93 -3.27
N GLY A 62 -5.82 -1.89 -3.83
CA GLY A 62 -6.76 -1.03 -3.10
C GLY A 62 -7.96 -1.81 -2.54
N VAL A 63 -8.54 -2.73 -3.32
CA VAL A 63 -9.60 -3.64 -2.84
C VAL A 63 -9.08 -4.55 -1.72
N ALA A 64 -7.86 -5.06 -1.82
CA ALA A 64 -7.25 -5.86 -0.75
C ALA A 64 -7.16 -5.07 0.56
N TYR A 65 -6.83 -3.79 0.52
CA TYR A 65 -6.84 -2.94 1.72
C TYR A 65 -8.24 -2.71 2.29
N VAL A 66 -9.28 -2.63 1.46
CA VAL A 66 -10.68 -2.65 1.95
C VAL A 66 -10.94 -3.92 2.75
N LEU A 67 -10.59 -5.09 2.20
CA LEU A 67 -10.80 -6.38 2.86
C LEU A 67 -10.06 -6.46 4.22
N ILE A 68 -8.85 -5.91 4.31
CA ILE A 68 -8.12 -5.82 5.58
C ILE A 68 -8.85 -4.88 6.55
N ALA A 69 -9.31 -3.71 6.09
CA ALA A 69 -9.93 -2.70 6.93
C ALA A 69 -11.27 -3.18 7.55
N ILE A 70 -12.07 -3.94 6.80
CA ILE A 70 -13.36 -4.48 7.28
C ILE A 70 -13.23 -5.82 8.00
N GLY A 71 -12.18 -6.58 7.70
CA GLY A 71 -11.94 -7.92 8.23
C GLY A 71 -11.27 -7.94 9.61
N ASP A 72 -10.89 -9.13 10.04
CA ASP A 72 -10.06 -9.34 11.21
C ASP A 72 -8.57 -9.15 10.83
N LEU A 73 -7.87 -8.24 11.53
CA LEU A 73 -6.48 -7.90 11.21
C LEU A 73 -5.53 -9.10 11.39
N GLN A 74 -5.79 -9.95 12.39
CA GLN A 74 -4.94 -11.12 12.65
C GLN A 74 -5.09 -12.18 11.56
N ARG A 75 -6.29 -12.39 11.05
CA ARG A 75 -6.55 -13.32 9.94
C ARG A 75 -5.98 -12.79 8.62
N ASN A 76 -5.94 -11.47 8.44
CA ASN A 76 -5.45 -10.81 7.23
C ASN A 76 -3.94 -10.49 7.26
N ARG A 77 -3.18 -11.01 8.23
CA ARG A 77 -1.75 -10.70 8.43
C ARG A 77 -0.87 -10.94 7.20
N ASP A 78 -1.19 -11.95 6.40
CA ASP A 78 -0.43 -12.28 5.19
C ASP A 78 -0.77 -11.29 4.07
N LEU A 79 -2.03 -10.90 3.96
CA LEU A 79 -2.47 -9.85 3.04
C LEU A 79 -1.85 -8.48 3.42
N ILE A 80 -1.73 -8.18 4.72
CA ILE A 80 -0.98 -7.01 5.21
C ILE A 80 0.49 -7.07 4.76
N THR A 81 1.12 -8.25 4.82
CA THR A 81 2.51 -8.43 4.36
C THR A 81 2.64 -8.16 2.86
N ILE A 82 1.71 -8.65 2.03
CA ILE A 82 1.68 -8.34 0.60
C ILE A 82 1.51 -6.84 0.36
N GLY A 83 0.64 -6.18 1.13
CA GLY A 83 0.46 -4.74 1.06
C GLY A 83 1.74 -3.95 1.37
N ILE A 84 2.49 -4.37 2.40
CA ILE A 84 3.80 -3.78 2.74
C ILE A 84 4.77 -3.95 1.58
N LEU A 85 4.89 -5.16 1.03
CA LEU A 85 5.79 -5.44 -0.09
C LEU A 85 5.46 -4.60 -1.31
N TYR A 86 4.18 -4.43 -1.61
CA TYR A 86 3.72 -3.58 -2.70
C TYR A 86 4.17 -2.12 -2.53
N LYS A 87 3.94 -1.53 -1.36
CA LYS A 87 4.33 -0.16 -1.04
C LYS A 87 5.85 0.04 -1.06
N VAL A 88 6.60 -0.89 -0.48
CA VAL A 88 8.06 -0.88 -0.49
C VAL A 88 8.60 -1.02 -1.91
N ALA A 89 8.02 -1.89 -2.73
CA ALA A 89 8.43 -2.06 -4.12
C ALA A 89 8.25 -0.78 -4.93
N TYR A 90 7.07 -0.13 -4.84
CA TYR A 90 6.84 1.13 -5.53
C TYR A 90 7.84 2.21 -5.09
N PHE A 91 7.99 2.42 -3.78
CA PHE A 91 8.94 3.39 -3.24
C PHE A 91 10.37 3.13 -3.71
N SER A 92 10.81 1.87 -3.69
CA SER A 92 12.16 1.49 -4.10
C SER A 92 12.41 1.79 -5.59
N VAL A 93 11.45 1.49 -6.44
CA VAL A 93 11.53 1.78 -7.88
C VAL A 93 11.50 3.29 -8.12
N ALA A 94 10.61 4.02 -7.46
CA ALA A 94 10.54 5.48 -7.58
C ALA A 94 11.83 6.16 -7.11
N LEU A 95 12.44 5.67 -6.02
CA LEU A 95 13.71 6.16 -5.51
C LEU A 95 14.86 5.85 -6.48
N TRP A 96 14.88 4.64 -7.05
CA TRP A 96 15.88 4.28 -8.05
C TRP A 96 15.86 5.25 -9.23
N TYR A 97 14.71 5.46 -9.86
CA TYR A 97 14.59 6.37 -11.00
C TYR A 97 14.83 7.84 -10.63
N LEU A 98 14.55 8.24 -9.37
CA LEU A 98 14.92 9.57 -8.89
C LEU A 98 16.44 9.75 -8.85
N ILE A 99 17.17 8.75 -8.37
CA ILE A 99 18.65 8.77 -8.29
C ILE A 99 19.25 8.79 -9.70
N ASP A 100 18.71 8.00 -10.62
CA ASP A 100 19.15 7.94 -12.01
C ASP A 100 18.75 9.20 -12.83
N GLY A 101 17.90 10.08 -12.28
CA GLY A 101 17.42 11.29 -12.95
C GLY A 101 16.48 11.03 -14.13
N VAL A 102 15.82 9.87 -14.20
CA VAL A 102 15.03 9.39 -15.36
C VAL A 102 13.54 9.23 -14.99
N TYR A 103 13.02 9.97 -14.05
CA TYR A 103 11.60 9.90 -13.70
C TYR A 103 10.77 10.96 -14.47
N PRO A 104 9.54 10.62 -14.86
CA PRO A 104 8.75 11.48 -15.75
C PRO A 104 8.26 12.76 -15.07
N HIS A 105 7.95 12.73 -13.78
CA HIS A 105 7.48 13.90 -13.04
C HIS A 105 7.70 13.74 -11.53
N ILE A 106 7.95 14.87 -10.86
CA ILE A 106 8.25 14.96 -9.42
C ILE A 106 7.15 14.34 -8.52
N LEU A 107 5.90 14.33 -8.97
CA LEU A 107 4.76 13.74 -8.27
C LEU A 107 4.95 12.24 -8.01
N PHE A 108 5.57 11.49 -8.91
CA PHE A 108 5.75 10.04 -8.77
C PHE A 108 6.60 9.67 -7.57
N PHE A 109 7.56 10.53 -7.19
CA PHE A 109 8.36 10.29 -6.00
C PHE A 109 7.83 11.06 -4.79
N TYR A 110 7.69 12.40 -4.88
CA TYR A 110 7.42 13.22 -3.69
C TYR A 110 5.98 13.09 -3.19
N VAL A 111 5.03 12.77 -4.03
CA VAL A 111 3.65 12.53 -3.60
C VAL A 111 3.40 11.04 -3.43
N PHE A 112 3.51 10.25 -4.49
CA PHE A 112 3.14 8.84 -4.45
C PHE A 112 4.19 8.01 -3.72
N GLY A 113 5.48 8.19 -3.99
CA GLY A 113 6.54 7.43 -3.34
C GLY A 113 6.60 7.67 -1.83
N LEU A 114 6.55 8.93 -1.37
CA LEU A 114 6.58 9.24 0.06
C LEU A 114 5.28 8.83 0.78
N ALA A 115 4.12 8.92 0.11
CA ALA A 115 2.87 8.40 0.65
C ALA A 115 2.95 6.88 0.85
N ASP A 116 3.48 6.17 -0.14
CA ASP A 116 3.66 4.72 -0.07
C ASP A 116 4.65 4.32 1.04
N LEU A 117 5.74 5.07 1.22
CA LEU A 117 6.65 4.86 2.34
C LEU A 117 5.96 5.06 3.69
N ALA A 118 5.16 6.11 3.85
CA ALA A 118 4.42 6.37 5.07
C ALA A 118 3.40 5.25 5.38
N PHE A 119 2.66 4.78 4.37
CA PHE A 119 1.78 3.62 4.52
C PHE A 119 2.55 2.35 4.87
N ALA A 120 3.69 2.08 4.20
CA ALA A 120 4.53 0.92 4.50
C ALA A 120 4.97 0.90 5.97
N VAL A 121 5.44 2.03 6.51
CA VAL A 121 5.85 2.16 7.92
C VAL A 121 4.70 1.86 8.87
N ALA A 122 3.51 2.44 8.64
CA ALA A 122 2.34 2.21 9.48
C ALA A 122 1.85 0.75 9.40
N MET A 123 1.89 0.13 8.22
CA MET A 123 1.53 -1.27 8.02
C MET A 123 2.55 -2.23 8.65
N ILE A 124 3.86 -1.91 8.60
CA ILE A 124 4.91 -2.67 9.30
C ILE A 124 4.69 -2.61 10.80
N GLU A 125 4.39 -1.44 11.36
CA GLU A 125 4.07 -1.31 12.79
C GLU A 125 2.88 -2.20 13.17
N CYS A 126 1.80 -2.16 12.39
CA CYS A 126 0.64 -3.04 12.57
C CYS A 126 1.06 -4.51 12.58
N ARG A 127 1.80 -4.95 11.58
CA ARG A 127 2.25 -6.35 11.41
C ARG A 127 3.12 -6.84 12.57
N LEU A 128 4.05 -6.00 13.04
CA LEU A 128 4.91 -6.31 14.19
C LEU A 128 4.09 -6.41 15.48
N HIS A 129 3.12 -5.53 15.67
CA HIS A 129 2.23 -5.56 16.83
C HIS A 129 1.36 -6.83 16.86
N LEU A 130 0.79 -7.23 15.73
CA LEU A 130 0.03 -8.48 15.61
C LEU A 130 0.89 -9.70 15.96
N ARG A 131 2.14 -9.73 15.48
CA ARG A 131 3.11 -10.80 15.78
C ARG A 131 3.46 -10.88 17.27
N SER A 132 3.62 -9.74 17.94
CA SER A 132 3.91 -9.72 19.38
C SER A 132 2.75 -10.27 20.23
N GLN A 133 1.52 -9.99 19.83
CA GLN A 133 0.33 -10.53 20.50
C GLN A 133 0.21 -12.05 20.35
N GLU A 134 0.49 -12.57 19.15
CA GLU A 134 0.49 -14.01 18.88
C GLU A 134 1.50 -14.75 19.77
N ARG A 135 2.72 -14.19 19.89
CA ARG A 135 3.77 -14.76 20.76
C ARG A 135 3.34 -14.75 22.22
N ALA A 136 2.85 -13.63 22.74
CA ALA A 136 2.40 -13.53 24.13
C ALA A 136 1.26 -14.53 24.46
N TRP A 137 0.37 -14.78 23.51
CA TRP A 137 -0.68 -15.78 23.65
C TRP A 137 -0.12 -17.20 23.70
N MET A 138 0.82 -17.54 22.82
CA MET A 138 1.47 -18.87 22.80
C MET A 138 2.26 -19.13 24.10
N ASP A 139 3.02 -18.15 24.56
CA ASP A 139 3.80 -18.27 25.79
C ASP A 139 2.89 -18.48 27.03
N GLY A 140 1.75 -17.80 27.08
CA GLY A 140 0.74 -17.99 28.13
C GLY A 140 0.13 -19.40 28.12
N GLN A 141 -0.12 -19.97 26.93
CA GLN A 141 -0.63 -21.35 26.81
C GLN A 141 0.41 -22.40 27.26
N LEU A 142 1.67 -22.22 26.87
CA LEU A 142 2.75 -23.14 27.27
C LEU A 142 3.01 -23.10 28.77
N GLY A 143 2.95 -21.92 29.39
CA GLY A 143 3.07 -21.77 30.85
C GLY A 143 1.95 -22.46 31.61
N ALA A 144 0.71 -22.45 31.11
CA ALA A 144 -0.43 -23.12 31.72
C ALA A 144 -0.37 -24.65 31.59
N LEU A 145 0.34 -25.19 30.60
CA LEU A 145 0.50 -26.68 30.45
C LEU A 145 1.65 -27.24 31.28
N SER A 146 2.50 -26.40 31.86
CA SER A 146 3.67 -26.80 32.68
C SER A 146 3.40 -26.80 34.19
N THR A 147 2.23 -26.39 34.61
CA THR A 147 1.75 -26.41 36.01
C THR A 147 0.75 -27.53 36.25
#